data_81c2e6428bada318e5f5fad43545e2db
#
_entry.id   81c2e6428bada318e5f5fad43545e2db
#
_cell.length_a   1.000
_cell.length_b   1.000
_cell.length_c   1.000
_cell.angle_alpha   90.00
_cell.angle_beta   90.00
_cell.angle_gamma   90.00
#
_symmetry.space_group_name_H-M   'P 1'
#
loop_
_entity.id
_entity.type
_entity.pdbx_description
1 polymer ?
#
loop_
_entity_poly.entity_id
_entity_poly.type
_entity_poly.pdbx_seq_one_letter_code
_entity_poly.pdbx_strand_id
1 'polypeptide(L)'
;MQTLNLSEKDNMTNNSAFFSSTDLKYQVSSFPGDKLRDYPEYLRALLQVRLASAKANGALSYITPENASKIEQACQSLLADPNALTVLDHTMIRFVGKPAQRAVDSVIRELAGGALSAKEIALNQFTADVTTTAEGIAVRKVLLKLSDHVRDLSEAIGQKAKEFAGIVKCGRLGLKDSLPMRLEDEFAAYQSLLQYSAAELAEEAKNWNVCLLGSGDIGNGLGVLPGFAAQAKAALEEQVGYSLVSVEPLTSLLSNKYRFILAHAKVQAAADIIWKIARDLTILSSGPRAGIREMVLPAVAPGSSIMPGKINPTVAELIMHLCDKVFSNAAGLNIGVHSGWLGSDSHSSLPLKCMLDSCTLLSDGCEVFKRKVISGLTANKERSAEHARMSLALQMLLSQIVGEDKAREVARYAYDNDLTLEDAYAKLEGKAAPDSLEATLFNVEAISNKEGASEFMERLSRKPAV
;
A
#
# COMPACT_ATOMS: atom_id res chain seq x y z
N MET A 1 -27.30 25.13 -13.70
CA MET A 1 -27.32 24.18 -12.60
C MET A 1 -28.77 23.98 -12.18
N GLN A 2 -29.42 22.96 -12.75
CA GLN A 2 -30.69 22.49 -12.20
C GLN A 2 -30.35 21.62 -11.01
N THR A 3 -30.59 22.12 -9.81
CA THR A 3 -30.61 21.32 -8.59
C THR A 3 -31.62 20.20 -8.79
N LEU A 4 -31.14 18.96 -8.79
CA LEU A 4 -31.99 17.77 -8.75
C LEU A 4 -32.86 17.85 -7.50
N ASN A 5 -34.09 18.35 -7.67
CA ASN A 5 -35.11 18.35 -6.64
C ASN A 5 -35.67 16.94 -6.52
N LEU A 6 -35.01 16.13 -5.73
CA LEU A 6 -35.37 14.75 -5.48
C LEU A 6 -36.40 14.72 -4.36
N SER A 7 -37.66 14.54 -4.72
CA SER A 7 -38.71 14.23 -3.74
C SER A 7 -38.41 12.88 -3.10
N GLU A 8 -38.03 12.89 -1.84
CA GLU A 8 -37.64 11.70 -1.04
C GLU A 8 -38.78 10.70 -0.81
N LYS A 9 -39.95 10.90 -1.38
CA LYS A 9 -41.15 10.14 -0.96
C LYS A 9 -41.55 8.93 -1.81
N ASP A 10 -41.05 8.76 -3.02
CA ASP A 10 -41.73 7.82 -3.95
C ASP A 10 -41.08 6.47 -4.19
N ASN A 11 -39.91 6.14 -3.61
CA ASN A 11 -39.24 4.88 -3.96
C ASN A 11 -38.77 3.96 -2.80
N MET A 12 -39.00 4.32 -1.55
CA MET A 12 -38.68 3.39 -0.45
C MET A 12 -39.75 2.28 -0.24
N THR A 13 -40.93 2.41 -0.82
CA THR A 13 -42.05 1.53 -0.52
C THR A 13 -42.11 0.24 -1.34
N ASN A 14 -41.46 0.15 -2.48
CA ASN A 14 -41.59 -1.04 -3.34
C ASN A 14 -40.47 -2.10 -3.20
N ASN A 15 -39.35 -1.80 -2.58
CA ASN A 15 -38.28 -2.81 -2.36
C ASN A 15 -38.27 -3.37 -0.92
N SER A 16 -38.94 -2.75 0.03
CA SER A 16 -38.98 -3.19 1.42
C SER A 16 -39.78 -4.46 1.67
N ALA A 17 -40.61 -4.88 0.69
CA ALA A 17 -41.44 -6.07 0.82
C ALA A 17 -40.68 -7.41 0.72
N PHE A 18 -39.47 -7.41 0.15
CA PHE A 18 -38.68 -8.64 -0.10
C PHE A 18 -37.53 -8.86 0.88
N PHE A 19 -37.07 -7.81 1.55
CA PHE A 19 -35.88 -7.88 2.41
C PHE A 19 -36.15 -7.21 3.76
N SER A 20 -35.77 -7.87 4.86
CA SER A 20 -35.76 -7.26 6.18
C SER A 20 -34.69 -6.16 6.26
N SER A 21 -34.77 -5.28 7.26
CA SER A 21 -33.73 -4.28 7.52
C SER A 21 -32.35 -4.91 7.76
N THR A 22 -32.33 -6.14 8.25
CA THR A 22 -31.10 -6.91 8.46
C THR A 22 -30.55 -7.44 7.15
N ASP A 23 -31.43 -7.98 6.27
CA ASP A 23 -31.03 -8.44 4.93
C ASP A 23 -30.49 -7.29 4.09
N LEU A 24 -31.13 -6.12 4.13
CA LEU A 24 -30.64 -4.90 3.48
C LEU A 24 -29.26 -4.51 4.01
N LYS A 25 -29.04 -4.54 5.33
CA LYS A 25 -27.75 -4.24 5.95
C LYS A 25 -26.68 -5.24 5.55
N TYR A 26 -26.98 -6.53 5.44
CA TYR A 26 -26.03 -7.56 5.01
C TYR A 26 -25.82 -7.55 3.50
N GLN A 27 -26.84 -7.37 2.69
CA GLN A 27 -26.70 -7.21 1.24
C GLN A 27 -25.91 -5.96 0.89
N VAL A 28 -26.21 -4.83 1.53
CA VAL A 28 -25.48 -3.58 1.42
C VAL A 28 -23.99 -3.76 1.78
N SER A 29 -23.66 -4.68 2.69
CA SER A 29 -22.28 -5.00 3.04
C SER A 29 -21.63 -6.05 2.14
N SER A 30 -22.41 -6.86 1.41
CA SER A 30 -21.95 -8.00 0.62
C SER A 30 -21.97 -7.74 -0.88
N PHE A 31 -22.82 -6.82 -1.37
CA PHE A 31 -22.87 -6.43 -2.78
C PHE A 31 -22.12 -5.11 -3.02
N PRO A 32 -21.30 -5.02 -4.08
CA PRO A 32 -20.47 -3.83 -4.33
C PRO A 32 -21.28 -2.58 -4.64
N GLY A 33 -22.57 -2.72 -5.01
CA GLY A 33 -23.42 -1.59 -5.32
C GLY A 33 -23.64 -0.61 -4.18
N ASP A 34 -23.38 -1.02 -2.94
CA ASP A 34 -23.84 -0.26 -1.77
C ASP A 34 -22.77 0.59 -1.07
N LYS A 35 -21.51 0.36 -1.38
CA LYS A 35 -20.39 1.14 -0.84
C LYS A 35 -19.35 1.52 -1.90
N LEU A 36 -19.75 1.57 -3.14
CA LEU A 36 -18.87 2.05 -4.23
C LEU A 36 -18.52 3.53 -4.11
N ARG A 37 -19.21 4.27 -3.23
CA ARG A 37 -18.81 5.62 -2.83
C ARG A 37 -17.41 5.66 -2.25
N ASP A 38 -17.02 4.58 -1.57
CA ASP A 38 -15.69 4.43 -1.02
C ASP A 38 -14.67 4.10 -2.14
N TYR A 39 -15.16 3.87 -3.38
CA TYR A 39 -14.35 3.45 -4.54
C TYR A 39 -14.59 4.30 -5.79
N PRO A 40 -14.31 5.60 -5.74
CA PRO A 40 -14.57 6.51 -6.86
C PRO A 40 -13.85 6.08 -8.14
N GLU A 41 -12.72 5.38 -8.04
CA GLU A 41 -11.96 4.92 -9.21
C GLU A 41 -12.69 3.81 -9.97
N TYR A 42 -13.46 2.95 -9.28
CA TYR A 42 -14.28 1.95 -9.97
C TYR A 42 -15.50 2.58 -10.65
N LEU A 43 -16.17 3.54 -10.00
CA LEU A 43 -17.26 4.29 -10.62
C LEU A 43 -16.78 5.06 -11.84
N ARG A 44 -15.63 5.70 -11.76
CA ARG A 44 -14.98 6.37 -12.88
C ARG A 44 -14.70 5.41 -14.01
N ALA A 45 -14.17 4.23 -13.74
CA ALA A 45 -13.90 3.21 -14.74
C ALA A 45 -15.18 2.70 -15.44
N LEU A 46 -16.28 2.51 -14.70
CA LEU A 46 -17.58 2.15 -15.29
C LEU A 46 -18.09 3.25 -16.23
N LEU A 47 -17.96 4.52 -15.87
CA LEU A 47 -18.33 5.65 -16.74
C LEU A 47 -17.46 5.71 -17.99
N GLN A 48 -16.15 5.46 -17.88
CA GLN A 48 -15.25 5.41 -19.03
C GLN A 48 -15.62 4.27 -19.98
N VAL A 49 -15.97 3.10 -19.46
CA VAL A 49 -16.46 1.96 -20.24
C VAL A 49 -17.77 2.33 -20.97
N ARG A 50 -18.71 2.99 -20.31
CA ARG A 50 -19.98 3.42 -20.93
C ARG A 50 -19.76 4.48 -22.00
N LEU A 51 -18.89 5.45 -21.74
CA LEU A 51 -18.51 6.47 -22.71
C LEU A 51 -17.87 5.86 -23.97
N ALA A 52 -16.90 4.95 -23.79
CA ALA A 52 -16.26 4.25 -24.90
C ALA A 52 -17.25 3.42 -25.74
N SER A 53 -18.16 2.72 -25.06
CA SER A 53 -19.18 1.91 -25.70
C SER A 53 -20.20 2.75 -26.47
N ALA A 54 -20.59 3.93 -25.96
CA ALA A 54 -21.48 4.85 -26.66
C ALA A 54 -20.83 5.40 -27.93
N LYS A 55 -19.56 5.83 -27.86
CA LYS A 55 -18.77 6.26 -29.01
C LYS A 55 -18.70 5.16 -30.08
N ALA A 56 -18.40 3.92 -29.69
CA ALA A 56 -18.31 2.79 -30.60
C ALA A 56 -19.66 2.48 -31.28
N ASN A 57 -20.74 2.40 -30.50
CA ASN A 57 -22.08 2.14 -31.03
C ASN A 57 -22.58 3.26 -31.96
N GLY A 58 -22.27 4.52 -31.64
CA GLY A 58 -22.58 5.68 -32.50
C GLY A 58 -21.81 5.65 -33.81
N ALA A 59 -20.49 5.43 -33.76
CA ALA A 59 -19.61 5.35 -34.92
C ALA A 59 -20.01 4.22 -35.89
N LEU A 60 -20.51 3.11 -35.36
CA LEU A 60 -21.00 1.97 -36.12
C LEU A 60 -22.50 2.07 -36.49
N SER A 61 -23.16 3.16 -36.17
CA SER A 61 -24.60 3.40 -36.42
C SER A 61 -25.52 2.35 -35.78
N TYR A 62 -25.11 1.72 -34.67
CA TYR A 62 -25.94 0.79 -33.91
C TYR A 62 -26.93 1.51 -32.98
N ILE A 63 -26.64 2.77 -32.64
CA ILE A 63 -27.55 3.73 -32.02
C ILE A 63 -27.51 5.03 -32.80
N THR A 64 -28.53 5.85 -32.70
CA THR A 64 -28.57 7.13 -33.42
C THR A 64 -27.47 8.07 -32.91
N PRO A 65 -26.90 8.93 -33.76
CA PRO A 65 -25.91 9.92 -33.34
C PRO A 65 -26.38 10.80 -32.17
N GLU A 66 -27.68 11.15 -32.14
CA GLU A 66 -28.29 11.92 -31.08
C GLU A 66 -28.24 11.16 -29.73
N ASN A 67 -28.59 9.87 -29.72
CA ASN A 67 -28.59 9.06 -28.51
C ASN A 67 -27.16 8.76 -28.04
N ALA A 68 -26.21 8.52 -28.94
CA ALA A 68 -24.80 8.42 -28.63
C ALA A 68 -24.31 9.68 -27.91
N SER A 69 -24.57 10.86 -28.48
CA SER A 69 -24.19 12.16 -27.91
C SER A 69 -24.78 12.39 -26.51
N LYS A 70 -26.04 12.02 -26.29
CA LYS A 70 -26.68 12.13 -24.97
C LYS A 70 -25.99 11.27 -23.91
N ILE A 71 -25.64 10.02 -24.24
CA ILE A 71 -24.90 9.12 -23.34
C ILE A 71 -23.50 9.69 -23.06
N GLU A 72 -22.79 10.13 -24.11
CA GLU A 72 -21.46 10.72 -24.00
C GLU A 72 -21.45 11.96 -23.08
N GLN A 73 -22.37 12.90 -23.30
CA GLN A 73 -22.49 14.11 -22.49
C GLN A 73 -22.81 13.79 -21.03
N ALA A 74 -23.70 12.84 -20.75
CA ALA A 74 -24.00 12.40 -19.40
C ALA A 74 -22.76 11.78 -18.70
N CYS A 75 -22.02 10.90 -19.39
CA CYS A 75 -20.79 10.33 -18.84
C CYS A 75 -19.71 11.39 -18.61
N GLN A 76 -19.49 12.30 -19.57
CA GLN A 76 -18.49 13.35 -19.47
C GLN A 76 -18.79 14.33 -18.33
N SER A 77 -20.06 14.72 -18.14
CA SER A 77 -20.46 15.59 -17.03
C SER A 77 -20.16 14.97 -15.66
N LEU A 78 -20.41 13.66 -15.50
CA LEU A 78 -20.10 12.92 -14.30
C LEU A 78 -18.59 12.74 -14.07
N LEU A 79 -17.82 12.54 -15.15
CA LEU A 79 -16.36 12.38 -15.06
C LEU A 79 -15.65 13.71 -14.74
N ALA A 80 -16.21 14.84 -15.19
CA ALA A 80 -15.63 16.18 -15.02
C ALA A 80 -15.82 16.75 -13.60
N ASP A 81 -16.88 16.35 -12.90
CA ASP A 81 -17.21 16.88 -11.57
C ASP A 81 -16.78 15.91 -10.47
N PRO A 82 -15.79 16.27 -9.63
CA PRO A 82 -15.40 15.44 -8.49
C PRO A 82 -16.55 15.14 -7.52
N ASN A 83 -17.52 16.07 -7.42
CA ASN A 83 -18.68 15.88 -6.55
C ASN A 83 -19.75 14.99 -7.20
N ALA A 84 -19.76 14.87 -8.54
CA ALA A 84 -20.72 14.02 -9.24
C ALA A 84 -20.58 12.54 -8.86
N LEU A 85 -19.36 12.08 -8.55
CA LEU A 85 -19.15 10.72 -8.05
C LEU A 85 -19.81 10.52 -6.67
N THR A 86 -19.82 11.53 -5.82
CA THR A 86 -20.56 11.52 -4.54
C THR A 86 -22.07 11.58 -4.77
N VAL A 87 -22.53 12.38 -5.73
CA VAL A 87 -23.95 12.44 -6.14
C VAL A 87 -24.39 11.11 -6.77
N LEU A 88 -23.54 10.52 -7.62
CA LEU A 88 -23.78 9.20 -8.20
C LEU A 88 -24.00 8.15 -7.11
N ASP A 89 -23.19 8.19 -6.08
CA ASP A 89 -23.27 7.31 -4.93
C ASP A 89 -24.58 7.46 -4.15
N HIS A 90 -24.95 8.67 -3.78
CA HIS A 90 -26.25 8.91 -3.14
C HIS A 90 -27.45 8.48 -4.01
N THR A 91 -27.32 8.61 -5.32
CA THR A 91 -28.32 8.16 -6.27
C THR A 91 -28.36 6.62 -6.36
N MET A 92 -27.19 5.96 -6.27
CA MET A 92 -27.09 4.50 -6.31
C MET A 92 -27.76 3.81 -5.12
N ILE A 93 -27.87 4.47 -3.96
CA ILE A 93 -28.62 3.95 -2.80
C ILE A 93 -30.06 3.61 -3.17
N ARG A 94 -30.65 4.34 -4.11
CA ARG A 94 -32.03 4.07 -4.61
C ARG A 94 -32.13 2.78 -5.43
N PHE A 95 -31.00 2.21 -5.86
CA PHE A 95 -30.94 1.00 -6.68
C PHE A 95 -30.37 -0.18 -5.93
N VAL A 96 -30.58 -0.22 -4.61
CA VAL A 96 -30.18 -1.36 -3.76
C VAL A 96 -30.61 -2.68 -4.38
N GLY A 97 -29.69 -3.63 -4.46
CA GLY A 97 -29.92 -4.95 -5.07
C GLY A 97 -29.70 -5.00 -6.59
N LYS A 98 -29.29 -3.88 -7.24
CA LYS A 98 -28.84 -3.90 -8.63
C LYS A 98 -27.30 -3.96 -8.72
N PRO A 99 -26.73 -4.65 -9.71
CA PRO A 99 -25.30 -4.52 -9.99
C PRO A 99 -24.90 -3.08 -10.27
N ALA A 100 -23.67 -2.68 -9.86
CA ALA A 100 -23.18 -1.29 -9.95
C ALA A 100 -23.34 -0.67 -11.34
N GLN A 101 -23.02 -1.41 -12.41
CA GLN A 101 -23.17 -0.92 -13.79
C GLN A 101 -24.63 -0.59 -14.14
N ARG A 102 -25.60 -1.32 -13.59
CA ARG A 102 -27.04 -1.05 -13.82
C ARG A 102 -27.50 0.21 -13.07
N ALA A 103 -26.92 0.48 -11.91
CA ALA A 103 -27.18 1.70 -11.19
C ALA A 103 -26.60 2.91 -11.95
N VAL A 104 -25.38 2.81 -12.45
CA VAL A 104 -24.74 3.81 -13.32
C VAL A 104 -25.58 4.04 -14.59
N ASP A 105 -26.07 3.00 -15.26
CA ASP A 105 -26.95 3.10 -16.43
C ASP A 105 -28.22 3.89 -16.12
N SER A 106 -28.81 3.69 -14.93
CA SER A 106 -30.01 4.42 -14.52
C SER A 106 -29.75 5.92 -14.34
N VAL A 107 -28.58 6.29 -13.77
CA VAL A 107 -28.18 7.69 -13.62
C VAL A 107 -27.89 8.33 -14.98
N ILE A 108 -27.18 7.64 -15.87
CA ILE A 108 -26.95 8.12 -17.24
C ILE A 108 -28.28 8.40 -17.94
N ARG A 109 -29.25 7.50 -17.81
CA ARG A 109 -30.58 7.65 -18.38
C ARG A 109 -31.32 8.87 -17.85
N GLU A 110 -31.28 9.11 -16.54
CA GLU A 110 -31.89 10.30 -15.90
C GLU A 110 -31.26 11.58 -16.44
N LEU A 111 -29.93 11.67 -16.51
CA LEU A 111 -29.21 12.83 -17.02
C LEU A 111 -29.45 13.07 -18.51
N ALA A 112 -29.66 12.03 -19.28
CA ALA A 112 -30.01 12.10 -20.70
C ALA A 112 -31.47 12.45 -20.97
N GLY A 113 -32.23 12.89 -19.94
CA GLY A 113 -33.61 13.34 -20.05
C GLY A 113 -34.67 12.21 -20.14
N GLY A 114 -34.32 11.00 -19.74
CA GLY A 114 -35.27 9.86 -19.64
C GLY A 114 -35.69 9.23 -20.97
N ALA A 115 -35.28 9.79 -22.11
CA ALA A 115 -35.69 9.31 -23.44
C ALA A 115 -34.95 8.03 -23.90
N LEU A 116 -33.80 7.74 -23.32
CA LEU A 116 -32.98 6.57 -23.64
C LEU A 116 -33.54 5.31 -22.99
N SER A 117 -33.57 4.22 -23.74
CA SER A 117 -33.84 2.90 -23.18
C SER A 117 -32.57 2.32 -22.50
N ALA A 118 -32.75 1.48 -21.48
CA ALA A 118 -31.64 0.76 -20.87
C ALA A 118 -30.89 -0.13 -21.88
N LYS A 119 -31.60 -0.60 -22.93
CA LYS A 119 -31.04 -1.43 -24.02
C LYS A 119 -30.06 -0.62 -24.87
N GLU A 120 -30.32 0.65 -25.15
CA GLU A 120 -29.41 1.51 -25.95
C GLU A 120 -28.12 1.82 -25.18
N ILE A 121 -28.22 2.08 -23.87
CA ILE A 121 -27.05 2.36 -23.03
C ILE A 121 -26.14 1.12 -22.91
N ALA A 122 -26.74 -0.08 -22.82
CA ALA A 122 -26.02 -1.32 -22.62
C ALA A 122 -25.83 -2.15 -23.92
N LEU A 123 -26.09 -1.57 -25.10
CA LEU A 123 -25.97 -2.28 -26.37
C LEU A 123 -24.55 -2.81 -26.59
N ASN A 124 -24.42 -4.06 -27.04
CA ASN A 124 -23.16 -4.77 -27.26
C ASN A 124 -22.31 -5.01 -25.99
N GLN A 125 -22.90 -4.87 -24.81
CA GLN A 125 -22.23 -4.96 -23.52
C GLN A 125 -22.94 -5.96 -22.63
N PHE A 126 -22.16 -6.79 -21.94
CA PHE A 126 -22.61 -7.77 -20.97
C PHE A 126 -22.05 -7.42 -19.58
N THR A 127 -22.66 -7.97 -18.52
CA THR A 127 -22.21 -7.69 -17.16
C THR A 127 -20.76 -8.08 -16.96
N ALA A 128 -20.36 -9.25 -17.43
CA ALA A 128 -19.04 -9.82 -17.22
C ALA A 128 -17.93 -8.99 -17.91
N ASP A 129 -18.10 -8.62 -19.18
CA ASP A 129 -17.10 -7.89 -19.96
C ASP A 129 -16.93 -6.44 -19.44
N VAL A 130 -18.03 -5.79 -19.06
CA VAL A 130 -18.04 -4.43 -18.50
C VAL A 130 -17.37 -4.40 -17.13
N THR A 131 -17.77 -5.29 -16.22
CA THR A 131 -17.23 -5.29 -14.86
C THR A 131 -15.76 -5.64 -14.83
N THR A 132 -15.34 -6.68 -15.54
CA THR A 132 -13.93 -7.10 -15.56
C THR A 132 -13.02 -6.05 -16.20
N THR A 133 -13.48 -5.35 -17.26
CA THR A 133 -12.75 -4.23 -17.86
C THR A 133 -12.64 -3.06 -16.88
N ALA A 134 -13.72 -2.66 -16.23
CA ALA A 134 -13.73 -1.57 -15.26
C ALA A 134 -12.90 -1.89 -14.01
N GLU A 135 -12.95 -3.12 -13.51
CA GLU A 135 -12.08 -3.62 -12.43
C GLU A 135 -10.60 -3.45 -12.78
N GLY A 136 -10.22 -3.83 -14.01
CA GLY A 136 -8.84 -3.69 -14.50
C GLY A 136 -8.35 -2.24 -14.44
N ILE A 137 -9.15 -1.31 -14.96
CA ILE A 137 -8.84 0.13 -14.95
C ILE A 137 -8.71 0.66 -13.52
N ALA A 138 -9.65 0.31 -12.65
CA ALA A 138 -9.66 0.76 -11.26
C ALA A 138 -8.46 0.22 -10.47
N VAL A 139 -8.18 -1.08 -10.58
CA VAL A 139 -7.03 -1.70 -9.90
C VAL A 139 -5.71 -1.11 -10.38
N ARG A 140 -5.53 -0.93 -11.69
CA ARG A 140 -4.35 -0.24 -12.23
C ARG A 140 -4.16 1.14 -11.59
N LYS A 141 -5.23 1.92 -11.50
CA LYS A 141 -5.19 3.28 -10.95
C LYS A 141 -4.77 3.30 -9.48
N VAL A 142 -5.35 2.43 -8.64
CA VAL A 142 -5.03 2.41 -7.22
C VAL A 142 -3.64 1.82 -6.95
N LEU A 143 -3.16 0.87 -7.77
CA LEU A 143 -1.79 0.34 -7.67
C LEU A 143 -0.75 1.42 -8.01
N LEU A 144 -0.97 2.21 -9.07
CA LEU A 144 -0.08 3.32 -9.42
C LEU A 144 -0.08 4.39 -8.32
N LYS A 145 -1.25 4.76 -7.80
CA LYS A 145 -1.34 5.69 -6.66
C LYS A 145 -0.57 5.18 -5.45
N LEU A 146 -0.74 3.91 -5.10
CA LEU A 146 -0.01 3.30 -3.99
C LEU A 146 1.50 3.30 -4.24
N SER A 147 1.94 2.92 -5.45
CA SER A 147 3.36 2.98 -5.84
C SER A 147 3.95 4.36 -5.63
N ASP A 148 3.25 5.43 -6.04
CA ASP A 148 3.69 6.81 -5.87
C ASP A 148 3.83 7.18 -4.38
N HIS A 149 2.85 6.83 -3.54
CA HIS A 149 2.90 7.11 -2.11
C HIS A 149 3.99 6.31 -1.37
N VAL A 150 4.24 5.06 -1.76
CA VAL A 150 5.35 4.25 -1.21
C VAL A 150 6.70 4.83 -1.62
N ARG A 151 6.84 5.30 -2.87
CA ARG A 151 8.05 5.99 -3.35
C ARG A 151 8.29 7.28 -2.58
N ASP A 152 7.27 8.11 -2.40
CA ASP A 152 7.36 9.35 -1.62
C ASP A 152 7.78 9.10 -0.16
N LEU A 153 7.26 8.04 0.47
CA LEU A 153 7.66 7.62 1.80
C LEU A 153 9.13 7.18 1.81
N SER A 154 9.55 6.42 0.80
CA SER A 154 10.94 6.00 0.60
C SER A 154 11.89 7.20 0.52
N GLU A 155 11.53 8.21 -0.27
CA GLU A 155 12.33 9.44 -0.42
C GLU A 155 12.47 10.20 0.91
N ALA A 156 11.38 10.31 1.67
CA ALA A 156 11.40 10.95 2.98
C ALA A 156 12.31 10.21 3.98
N ILE A 157 12.28 8.87 3.96
CA ILE A 157 13.17 8.04 4.79
C ILE A 157 14.62 8.16 4.34
N GLY A 158 14.89 8.22 3.02
CA GLY A 158 16.22 8.45 2.49
C GLY A 158 16.78 9.83 2.86
N GLN A 159 15.93 10.85 2.98
CA GLN A 159 16.35 12.14 3.51
C GLN A 159 16.74 12.02 5.00
N LYS A 160 16.00 11.24 5.80
CA LYS A 160 16.38 10.96 7.19
C LYS A 160 17.69 10.18 7.31
N ALA A 161 17.95 9.24 6.41
CA ALA A 161 19.25 8.56 6.36
C ALA A 161 20.40 9.59 6.26
N LYS A 162 20.28 10.60 5.38
CA LYS A 162 21.27 11.67 5.23
C LYS A 162 21.38 12.55 6.49
N GLU A 163 20.25 12.89 7.12
CA GLU A 163 20.23 13.67 8.37
C GLU A 163 20.90 12.93 9.55
N PHE A 164 20.83 11.60 9.54
CA PHE A 164 21.41 10.74 10.57
C PHE A 164 22.82 10.28 10.27
N ALA A 165 23.46 10.83 9.23
CA ALA A 165 24.83 10.49 8.86
C ALA A 165 25.80 10.63 10.02
N GLY A 166 26.64 9.64 10.22
CA GLY A 166 27.66 9.58 11.28
C GLY A 166 27.14 9.21 12.67
N ILE A 167 25.84 8.95 12.86
CA ILE A 167 25.31 8.53 14.16
C ILE A 167 25.56 7.04 14.36
N VAL A 168 26.36 6.70 15.36
CA VAL A 168 26.62 5.32 15.77
C VAL A 168 25.52 4.83 16.68
N LYS A 169 25.12 3.57 16.52
CA LYS A 169 24.17 2.87 17.40
C LYS A 169 24.60 1.43 17.66
N CYS A 170 24.04 0.82 18.67
CA CYS A 170 24.13 -0.62 18.86
C CYS A 170 23.28 -1.35 17.80
N GLY A 171 23.89 -2.23 17.02
CA GLY A 171 23.14 -3.19 16.21
C GLY A 171 22.38 -4.16 17.10
N ARG A 172 21.24 -4.67 16.65
CA ARG A 172 20.44 -5.62 17.43
C ARG A 172 19.97 -6.79 16.59
N LEU A 173 20.12 -7.99 17.14
CA LEU A 173 19.61 -9.24 16.57
C LEU A 173 18.60 -9.85 17.56
N GLY A 174 17.33 -9.93 17.17
CA GLY A 174 16.27 -10.36 18.07
C GLY A 174 16.18 -9.51 19.34
N LEU A 175 16.40 -8.21 19.24
CA LEU A 175 16.49 -7.23 20.34
C LEU A 175 17.65 -7.44 21.32
N LYS A 176 18.61 -8.33 21.01
CA LYS A 176 19.86 -8.49 21.75
C LYS A 176 20.97 -7.69 21.09
N ASP A 177 21.89 -7.20 21.92
CA ASP A 177 23.01 -6.38 21.47
C ASP A 177 23.88 -7.11 20.47
N SER A 178 24.33 -6.36 19.47
CA SER A 178 25.23 -6.83 18.42
C SER A 178 26.34 -5.80 18.16
N LEU A 179 27.07 -5.97 17.09
CA LEU A 179 28.15 -5.07 16.70
C LEU A 179 27.62 -3.64 16.43
N PRO A 180 28.45 -2.62 16.64
CA PRO A 180 28.09 -1.22 16.32
C PRO A 180 27.80 -1.07 14.84
N MET A 181 26.82 -0.23 14.51
CA MET A 181 26.43 0.11 13.15
C MET A 181 26.09 1.61 13.05
N ARG A 182 25.93 2.09 11.82
CA ARG A 182 25.42 3.43 11.57
C ARG A 182 23.91 3.47 11.48
N LEU A 183 23.31 4.53 12.04
CA LEU A 183 21.86 4.75 11.94
C LEU A 183 21.44 5.06 10.49
N GLU A 184 22.29 5.75 9.74
CA GLU A 184 22.09 5.99 8.31
C GLU A 184 21.93 4.70 7.49
N ASP A 185 22.69 3.65 7.82
CA ASP A 185 22.62 2.35 7.10
C ASP A 185 21.28 1.65 7.35
N GLU A 186 20.74 1.73 8.58
CA GLU A 186 19.43 1.18 8.91
C GLU A 186 18.32 1.91 8.14
N PHE A 187 18.37 3.24 8.06
CA PHE A 187 17.42 4.03 7.30
C PHE A 187 17.58 3.87 5.77
N ALA A 188 18.81 3.73 5.28
CA ALA A 188 19.07 3.41 3.87
C ALA A 188 18.50 2.03 3.49
N ALA A 189 18.56 1.06 4.39
CA ALA A 189 17.92 -0.24 4.18
C ALA A 189 16.39 -0.12 4.08
N TYR A 190 15.74 0.66 4.95
CA TYR A 190 14.29 0.94 4.85
C TYR A 190 13.95 1.62 3.54
N GLN A 191 14.73 2.62 3.12
CA GLN A 191 14.56 3.29 1.84
C GLN A 191 14.62 2.31 0.67
N SER A 192 15.64 1.47 0.62
CA SER A 192 15.85 0.50 -0.46
C SER A 192 14.69 -0.49 -0.58
N LEU A 193 14.20 -1.02 0.56
CA LEU A 193 13.06 -1.94 0.57
C LEU A 193 11.79 -1.29 0.02
N LEU A 194 11.51 -0.04 0.40
CA LEU A 194 10.35 0.71 -0.11
C LEU A 194 10.50 1.06 -1.59
N GLN A 195 11.69 1.43 -2.07
CA GLN A 195 11.95 1.68 -3.50
C GLN A 195 11.68 0.44 -4.33
N TYR A 196 12.18 -0.70 -3.89
CA TYR A 196 11.93 -1.97 -4.57
C TYR A 196 10.43 -2.29 -4.61
N SER A 197 9.74 -2.15 -3.48
CA SER A 197 8.30 -2.40 -3.39
C SER A 197 7.48 -1.46 -4.28
N ALA A 198 7.82 -0.16 -4.33
CA ALA A 198 7.17 0.80 -5.21
C ALA A 198 7.33 0.41 -6.69
N ALA A 199 8.53 -0.02 -7.10
CA ALA A 199 8.79 -0.48 -8.46
C ALA A 199 7.96 -1.73 -8.82
N GLU A 200 7.86 -2.69 -7.90
CA GLU A 200 7.06 -3.90 -8.07
C GLU A 200 5.55 -3.60 -8.21
N LEU A 201 5.02 -2.63 -7.44
CA LEU A 201 3.63 -2.18 -7.56
C LEU A 201 3.37 -1.50 -8.90
N ALA A 202 4.30 -0.63 -9.35
CA ALA A 202 4.17 0.04 -10.65
C ALA A 202 4.23 -0.95 -11.83
N GLU A 203 5.10 -1.96 -11.73
CA GLU A 203 5.19 -3.02 -12.74
C GLU A 203 3.93 -3.88 -12.76
N GLU A 204 3.42 -4.26 -11.59
CA GLU A 204 2.16 -5.00 -11.50
C GLU A 204 0.99 -4.22 -12.10
N ALA A 205 0.93 -2.92 -11.88
CA ALA A 205 -0.12 -2.07 -12.46
C ALA A 205 -0.17 -2.16 -13.99
N LYS A 206 0.96 -2.38 -14.68
CA LYS A 206 0.98 -2.53 -16.15
C LYS A 206 0.25 -3.78 -16.62
N ASN A 207 0.21 -4.83 -15.80
CA ASN A 207 -0.50 -6.07 -16.10
C ASN A 207 -2.03 -5.88 -16.12
N TRP A 208 -2.55 -4.79 -15.54
CA TRP A 208 -3.98 -4.46 -15.47
C TRP A 208 -4.43 -3.58 -16.65
N ASN A 209 -4.11 -4.00 -17.88
CA ASN A 209 -4.39 -3.30 -19.11
C ASN A 209 -5.27 -4.09 -20.08
N VAL A 210 -6.15 -4.96 -19.55
CA VAL A 210 -6.99 -5.84 -20.38
C VAL A 210 -8.34 -5.19 -20.67
N CYS A 211 -8.80 -5.28 -21.92
CA CYS A 211 -10.14 -4.90 -22.35
C CYS A 211 -10.89 -6.16 -22.80
N LEU A 212 -12.03 -6.44 -22.16
CA LEU A 212 -12.91 -7.54 -22.52
C LEU A 212 -14.21 -7.08 -23.20
N LEU A 213 -14.35 -5.78 -23.49
CA LEU A 213 -15.54 -5.26 -24.17
C LEU A 213 -15.73 -5.95 -25.52
N GLY A 214 -16.94 -6.46 -25.72
CA GLY A 214 -17.27 -7.22 -26.92
C GLY A 214 -16.97 -8.72 -26.83
N SER A 215 -16.54 -9.22 -25.67
CA SER A 215 -16.36 -10.66 -25.45
C SER A 215 -17.69 -11.43 -25.35
N GLY A 216 -18.79 -10.73 -25.16
CA GLY A 216 -20.08 -11.37 -24.84
C GLY A 216 -20.13 -11.86 -23.39
N ASP A 217 -21.15 -12.64 -23.05
CA ASP A 217 -21.40 -13.07 -21.69
C ASP A 217 -20.38 -14.11 -21.17
N ILE A 218 -19.87 -14.95 -22.05
CA ILE A 218 -18.98 -16.08 -21.72
C ILE A 218 -17.67 -16.08 -22.51
N GLY A 219 -17.33 -15.00 -23.21
CA GLY A 219 -16.05 -14.87 -23.93
C GLY A 219 -16.06 -15.38 -25.37
N ASN A 220 -17.23 -15.70 -25.95
CA ASN A 220 -17.35 -16.18 -27.35
C ASN A 220 -17.87 -15.12 -28.33
N GLY A 221 -18.13 -13.90 -27.89
CA GLY A 221 -18.60 -12.77 -28.70
C GLY A 221 -20.08 -12.89 -29.13
N LEU A 222 -20.81 -13.93 -28.73
CA LEU A 222 -22.20 -14.08 -29.09
C LEU A 222 -23.07 -12.97 -28.49
N GLY A 223 -23.90 -12.33 -29.29
CA GLY A 223 -24.73 -11.20 -28.90
C GLY A 223 -24.05 -9.82 -29.06
N VAL A 224 -22.84 -9.78 -29.61
CA VAL A 224 -22.10 -8.55 -29.92
C VAL A 224 -22.08 -8.32 -31.42
N LEU A 225 -22.39 -7.11 -31.87
CA LEU A 225 -22.43 -6.75 -33.28
C LEU A 225 -21.01 -6.54 -33.86
N PRO A 226 -20.80 -6.79 -35.14
CA PRO A 226 -19.49 -6.71 -35.80
C PRO A 226 -18.78 -5.36 -35.57
N GLY A 227 -17.48 -5.38 -35.34
CA GLY A 227 -16.65 -4.16 -35.20
C GLY A 227 -16.72 -3.48 -33.85
N PHE A 228 -17.72 -3.79 -32.98
CA PHE A 228 -17.89 -3.13 -31.69
C PHE A 228 -16.66 -3.28 -30.78
N ALA A 229 -16.14 -4.48 -30.64
CA ALA A 229 -14.99 -4.75 -29.74
C ALA A 229 -13.77 -3.87 -30.08
N ALA A 230 -13.43 -3.77 -31.40
CA ALA A 230 -12.29 -2.97 -31.84
C ALA A 230 -12.52 -1.47 -31.62
N GLN A 231 -13.70 -0.95 -31.95
CA GLN A 231 -14.04 0.45 -31.78
C GLN A 231 -14.15 0.85 -30.30
N ALA A 232 -14.77 0.00 -29.47
CA ALA A 232 -14.88 0.26 -28.04
C ALA A 232 -13.51 0.25 -27.33
N LYS A 233 -12.64 -0.71 -27.71
CA LYS A 233 -11.26 -0.76 -27.20
C LYS A 233 -10.49 0.52 -27.56
N ALA A 234 -10.51 0.94 -28.84
CA ALA A 234 -9.82 2.15 -29.29
C ALA A 234 -10.33 3.42 -28.56
N ALA A 235 -11.67 3.56 -28.46
CA ALA A 235 -12.27 4.67 -27.72
C ALA A 235 -11.94 4.65 -26.22
N LEU A 236 -11.73 3.48 -25.63
CA LEU A 236 -11.34 3.35 -24.23
C LEU A 236 -9.85 3.68 -24.02
N GLU A 237 -8.96 3.24 -24.92
CA GLU A 237 -7.53 3.58 -24.90
C GLU A 237 -7.30 5.09 -24.94
N GLU A 238 -8.08 5.80 -25.77
CA GLU A 238 -8.05 7.28 -25.81
C GLU A 238 -8.38 7.92 -24.45
N GLN A 239 -9.32 7.35 -23.70
CA GLN A 239 -9.75 7.90 -22.42
C GLN A 239 -8.80 7.56 -21.28
N VAL A 240 -8.25 6.34 -21.25
CA VAL A 240 -7.39 5.87 -20.16
C VAL A 240 -5.92 6.28 -20.35
N GLY A 241 -5.52 6.62 -21.59
CA GLY A 241 -4.19 7.12 -21.93
C GLY A 241 -3.10 6.04 -22.01
N TYR A 242 -3.49 4.76 -22.14
CA TYR A 242 -2.56 3.65 -22.34
C TYR A 242 -3.18 2.56 -23.18
N SER A 243 -2.32 1.74 -23.82
CA SER A 243 -2.75 0.64 -24.67
C SER A 243 -3.37 -0.48 -23.86
N LEU A 244 -4.51 -0.98 -24.36
CA LEU A 244 -5.22 -2.12 -23.82
C LEU A 244 -4.97 -3.36 -24.68
N VAL A 245 -4.95 -4.53 -24.06
CA VAL A 245 -4.76 -5.81 -24.74
C VAL A 245 -6.03 -6.65 -24.67
N SER A 246 -6.26 -7.45 -25.69
CA SER A 246 -7.23 -8.53 -25.65
C SER A 246 -6.49 -9.82 -25.32
N VAL A 247 -7.08 -10.68 -24.50
CA VAL A 247 -6.49 -11.94 -24.03
C VAL A 247 -7.31 -13.11 -24.57
N GLU A 248 -6.64 -14.08 -25.17
CA GLU A 248 -7.30 -15.30 -25.63
C GLU A 248 -6.86 -16.52 -24.79
N PRO A 249 -7.75 -17.40 -24.40
CA PRO A 249 -9.21 -17.29 -24.57
C PRO A 249 -9.82 -16.26 -23.58
N LEU A 250 -10.75 -15.44 -24.07
CA LEU A 250 -11.42 -14.39 -23.26
C LEU A 250 -12.10 -14.95 -22.00
N THR A 251 -12.63 -16.16 -22.07
CA THR A 251 -13.26 -16.87 -20.96
C THR A 251 -12.34 -17.01 -19.74
N SER A 252 -11.02 -17.04 -19.92
CA SER A 252 -10.07 -17.23 -18.81
C SER A 252 -10.18 -16.14 -17.73
N LEU A 253 -10.36 -14.89 -18.14
CA LEU A 253 -10.47 -13.74 -17.23
C LEU A 253 -11.92 -13.46 -16.79
N LEU A 254 -12.91 -14.00 -17.52
CA LEU A 254 -14.30 -13.93 -17.11
C LEU A 254 -14.64 -14.96 -16.01
N SER A 255 -13.98 -16.11 -16.02
CA SER A 255 -14.30 -17.24 -15.16
C SER A 255 -13.49 -17.28 -13.87
N ASN A 256 -12.39 -16.51 -13.75
CA ASN A 256 -11.54 -16.56 -12.58
C ASN A 256 -10.81 -15.23 -12.33
N LYS A 257 -10.71 -14.85 -11.06
CA LYS A 257 -10.06 -13.60 -10.59
C LYS A 257 -8.70 -13.84 -9.92
N TYR A 258 -7.95 -14.91 -10.26
CA TYR A 258 -6.66 -15.23 -9.66
C TYR A 258 -5.65 -14.07 -9.69
N ARG A 259 -5.74 -13.19 -10.69
CA ARG A 259 -4.87 -12.01 -10.83
C ARG A 259 -4.95 -11.07 -9.62
N PHE A 260 -6.11 -11.01 -8.96
CA PHE A 260 -6.25 -10.24 -7.72
C PHE A 260 -5.35 -10.79 -6.60
N ILE A 261 -5.19 -12.11 -6.51
CA ILE A 261 -4.30 -12.75 -5.52
C ILE A 261 -2.84 -12.32 -5.78
N LEU A 262 -2.40 -12.39 -7.03
CA LEU A 262 -1.03 -12.02 -7.41
C LEU A 262 -0.73 -10.55 -7.14
N ALA A 263 -1.62 -9.65 -7.55
CA ALA A 263 -1.48 -8.22 -7.32
C ALA A 263 -1.52 -7.87 -5.82
N HIS A 264 -2.46 -8.47 -5.07
CA HIS A 264 -2.58 -8.20 -3.64
C HIS A 264 -1.38 -8.72 -2.83
N ALA A 265 -0.71 -9.77 -3.28
CA ALA A 265 0.53 -10.24 -2.66
C ALA A 265 1.61 -9.16 -2.66
N LYS A 266 1.72 -8.35 -3.72
CA LYS A 266 2.63 -7.19 -3.77
C LYS A 266 2.20 -6.06 -2.84
N VAL A 267 0.89 -5.83 -2.69
CA VAL A 267 0.35 -4.88 -1.72
C VAL A 267 0.65 -5.32 -0.28
N GLN A 268 0.53 -6.63 0.01
CA GLN A 268 0.91 -7.18 1.32
C GLN A 268 2.41 -7.03 1.60
N ALA A 269 3.27 -7.27 0.61
CA ALA A 269 4.71 -7.07 0.77
C ALA A 269 5.07 -5.62 1.11
N ALA A 270 4.41 -4.64 0.47
CA ALA A 270 4.55 -3.23 0.81
C ALA A 270 4.08 -2.94 2.26
N ALA A 271 2.93 -3.49 2.64
CA ALA A 271 2.40 -3.34 3.99
C ALA A 271 3.33 -3.94 5.06
N ASP A 272 3.94 -5.10 4.81
CA ASP A 272 4.89 -5.74 5.74
C ASP A 272 6.12 -4.86 5.99
N ILE A 273 6.70 -4.28 4.94
CA ILE A 273 7.83 -3.35 5.04
C ILE A 273 7.44 -2.12 5.89
N ILE A 274 6.30 -1.52 5.61
CA ILE A 274 5.80 -0.33 6.31
C ILE A 274 5.50 -0.66 7.78
N TRP A 275 4.87 -1.80 8.04
CA TRP A 275 4.59 -2.30 9.38
C TRP A 275 5.89 -2.51 10.18
N LYS A 276 6.90 -3.14 9.55
CA LYS A 276 8.22 -3.31 10.16
C LYS A 276 8.83 -1.96 10.55
N ILE A 277 8.86 -0.98 9.67
CA ILE A 277 9.43 0.34 9.94
C ILE A 277 8.69 1.01 11.11
N ALA A 278 7.36 1.00 11.11
CA ALA A 278 6.56 1.59 12.18
C ALA A 278 6.84 0.92 13.54
N ARG A 279 6.95 -0.41 13.57
CA ARG A 279 7.32 -1.17 14.78
C ARG A 279 8.73 -0.83 15.26
N ASP A 280 9.70 -0.84 14.36
CA ASP A 280 11.09 -0.57 14.72
C ASP A 280 11.25 0.84 15.32
N LEU A 281 10.60 1.85 14.73
CA LEU A 281 10.57 3.20 15.28
C LEU A 281 9.87 3.27 16.65
N THR A 282 8.82 2.49 16.84
CA THR A 282 8.14 2.37 18.16
C THR A 282 9.07 1.80 19.22
N ILE A 283 9.83 0.76 18.88
CA ILE A 283 10.81 0.13 19.79
C ILE A 283 11.96 1.10 20.07
N LEU A 284 12.55 1.71 19.05
CA LEU A 284 13.70 2.62 19.19
C LEU A 284 13.34 3.91 19.95
N SER A 285 12.06 4.31 19.94
CA SER A 285 11.58 5.48 20.71
C SER A 285 11.04 5.16 22.09
N SER A 286 11.09 3.89 22.52
CA SER A 286 10.56 3.46 23.83
C SER A 286 11.22 4.20 25.00
N GLY A 287 10.44 4.49 26.02
CA GLY A 287 10.91 5.23 27.19
C GLY A 287 9.85 6.20 27.73
N PRO A 288 10.22 7.37 28.26
CA PRO A 288 11.42 8.18 27.99
C PRO A 288 12.67 7.89 28.82
N ARG A 289 12.60 7.15 29.92
CA ARG A 289 13.75 6.93 30.82
C ARG A 289 14.21 5.48 30.92
N ALA A 290 13.27 4.53 30.90
CA ALA A 290 13.52 3.10 31.12
C ALA A 290 13.50 2.28 29.80
N GLY A 291 13.50 2.92 28.65
CA GLY A 291 13.50 2.28 27.34
C GLY A 291 14.75 2.60 26.52
N ILE A 292 14.74 2.19 25.27
CA ILE A 292 15.87 2.35 24.33
C ILE A 292 16.17 3.84 24.08
N ARG A 293 15.15 4.62 23.68
CA ARG A 293 15.25 6.06 23.47
C ARG A 293 16.38 6.49 22.51
N GLU A 294 16.70 5.71 21.52
CA GLU A 294 17.64 6.10 20.44
C GLU A 294 17.00 7.03 19.44
N MET A 295 15.66 6.94 19.29
CA MET A 295 14.86 7.81 18.43
C MET A 295 13.85 8.62 19.25
N VAL A 296 13.46 9.79 18.72
CA VAL A 296 12.43 10.64 19.30
C VAL A 296 11.36 10.90 18.25
N LEU A 297 10.15 10.44 18.53
CA LEU A 297 8.99 10.68 17.67
C LEU A 297 8.44 12.09 17.91
N PRO A 298 7.88 12.75 16.86
CA PRO A 298 7.19 14.02 17.03
C PRO A 298 5.94 13.86 17.88
N ALA A 299 5.64 14.86 18.73
CA ALA A 299 4.41 14.92 19.51
C ALA A 299 3.23 15.32 18.62
N VAL A 300 2.51 14.34 18.11
CA VAL A 300 1.35 14.55 17.20
C VAL A 300 -0.01 14.53 17.91
N ALA A 301 -0.03 14.10 19.16
CA ALA A 301 -1.20 14.11 20.05
C ALA A 301 -0.78 14.58 21.45
N PRO A 302 -1.72 15.05 22.29
CA PRO A 302 -1.43 15.35 23.67
C PRO A 302 -0.76 14.15 24.36
N GLY A 303 0.39 14.39 24.98
CA GLY A 303 1.05 13.38 25.80
C GLY A 303 0.27 13.07 27.09
N SER A 304 0.86 12.25 27.96
CA SER A 304 0.26 11.97 29.28
C SER A 304 0.18 13.24 30.11
N SER A 305 -1.00 13.56 30.64
CA SER A 305 -1.19 14.68 31.58
C SER A 305 -0.47 14.47 32.92
N ILE A 306 -0.08 13.22 33.21
CA ILE A 306 0.48 12.82 34.51
C ILE A 306 2.00 12.60 34.43
N MET A 307 2.51 12.19 33.25
CA MET A 307 3.91 11.82 33.07
C MET A 307 4.60 12.74 32.05
N PRO A 308 5.43 13.70 32.50
CA PRO A 308 6.18 14.55 31.56
C PRO A 308 7.05 13.73 30.60
N GLY A 309 7.07 14.15 29.34
CA GLY A 309 7.90 13.53 28.30
C GLY A 309 7.39 12.19 27.75
N LYS A 310 6.23 11.69 28.19
CA LYS A 310 5.60 10.49 27.62
C LYS A 310 4.85 10.86 26.34
N ILE A 311 5.51 10.67 25.22
CA ILE A 311 4.92 10.79 23.87
C ILE A 311 4.56 9.37 23.39
N ASN A 312 3.27 9.11 23.21
CA ASN A 312 2.82 7.82 22.69
C ASN A 312 3.07 7.73 21.17
N PRO A 313 3.46 6.56 20.66
CA PRO A 313 3.70 6.35 19.23
C PRO A 313 2.39 6.16 18.44
N THR A 314 1.36 6.96 18.75
CA THR A 314 -0.02 6.76 18.29
C THR A 314 -0.15 6.62 16.77
N VAL A 315 0.63 7.42 16.00
CA VAL A 315 0.56 7.31 14.54
C VAL A 315 1.29 6.06 14.04
N ALA A 316 2.43 5.69 14.63
CA ALA A 316 3.11 4.44 14.26
C ALA A 316 2.23 3.22 14.57
N GLU A 317 1.52 3.22 15.71
CA GLU A 317 0.53 2.18 16.04
C GLU A 317 -0.63 2.16 15.04
N LEU A 318 -1.17 3.33 14.64
CA LEU A 318 -2.19 3.42 13.60
C LEU A 318 -1.70 2.81 12.28
N ILE A 319 -0.47 3.09 11.86
CA ILE A 319 0.10 2.53 10.64
C ILE A 319 0.18 0.99 10.72
N MET A 320 0.60 0.44 11.84
CA MET A 320 0.59 -1.03 12.04
C MET A 320 -0.82 -1.59 11.91
N HIS A 321 -1.84 -0.98 12.51
CA HIS A 321 -3.23 -1.42 12.39
C HIS A 321 -3.79 -1.31 10.96
N LEU A 322 -3.39 -0.28 10.18
CA LEU A 322 -3.75 -0.19 8.76
C LEU A 322 -3.14 -1.35 7.96
N CYS A 323 -1.89 -1.70 8.23
CA CYS A 323 -1.24 -2.85 7.60
C CYS A 323 -1.91 -4.18 8.03
N ASP A 324 -2.29 -4.34 9.30
CA ASP A 324 -3.04 -5.51 9.79
C ASP A 324 -4.38 -5.66 9.03
N LYS A 325 -5.04 -4.53 8.71
CA LYS A 325 -6.24 -4.55 7.88
C LYS A 325 -5.96 -5.02 6.45
N VAL A 326 -4.83 -4.63 5.85
CA VAL A 326 -4.38 -5.11 4.54
C VAL A 326 -4.18 -6.63 4.59
N PHE A 327 -3.53 -7.17 5.62
CA PHE A 327 -3.35 -8.62 5.80
C PHE A 327 -4.69 -9.35 5.96
N SER A 328 -5.64 -8.76 6.70
CA SER A 328 -7.00 -9.30 6.84
C SER A 328 -7.75 -9.32 5.49
N ASN A 329 -7.60 -8.27 4.68
CA ASN A 329 -8.23 -8.20 3.36
C ASN A 329 -7.73 -9.28 2.41
N ALA A 330 -6.48 -9.75 2.55
CA ALA A 330 -5.94 -10.86 1.76
C ALA A 330 -6.75 -12.16 1.94
N ALA A 331 -7.15 -12.46 3.17
CA ALA A 331 -8.00 -13.63 3.44
C ALA A 331 -9.36 -13.50 2.76
N GLY A 332 -10.00 -12.33 2.87
CA GLY A 332 -11.27 -12.05 2.21
C GLY A 332 -11.15 -12.13 0.68
N LEU A 333 -10.08 -11.59 0.11
CA LEU A 333 -9.80 -11.64 -1.32
C LEU A 333 -9.65 -13.09 -1.81
N ASN A 334 -8.86 -13.90 -1.11
CA ASN A 334 -8.68 -15.32 -1.45
C ASN A 334 -10.00 -16.08 -1.44
N ILE A 335 -10.85 -15.85 -0.43
CA ILE A 335 -12.19 -16.44 -0.36
C ILE A 335 -13.03 -15.99 -1.56
N GLY A 336 -13.01 -14.70 -1.89
CA GLY A 336 -13.76 -14.13 -3.00
C GLY A 336 -13.35 -14.70 -4.37
N VAL A 337 -12.08 -15.01 -4.58
CA VAL A 337 -11.59 -15.60 -5.86
C VAL A 337 -12.14 -17.03 -6.05
N HIS A 338 -12.48 -17.76 -5.00
CA HIS A 338 -13.08 -19.09 -5.11
C HIS A 338 -14.54 -19.07 -5.59
N SER A 339 -15.16 -17.91 -5.75
CA SER A 339 -16.57 -17.79 -6.13
C SER A 339 -16.83 -17.95 -7.64
N GLY A 340 -15.79 -18.10 -8.46
CA GLY A 340 -15.92 -18.35 -9.89
C GLY A 340 -16.63 -19.68 -10.19
N TRP A 341 -17.68 -19.62 -11.02
CA TRP A 341 -18.49 -20.79 -11.36
C TRP A 341 -18.48 -21.02 -12.85
N LEU A 342 -17.89 -22.14 -13.30
CA LEU A 342 -17.83 -22.54 -14.72
C LEU A 342 -17.27 -21.40 -15.61
N GLY A 343 -18.06 -20.86 -16.50
CA GLY A 343 -17.63 -19.88 -17.50
C GLY A 343 -17.63 -18.41 -17.05
N SER A 344 -18.07 -18.09 -15.84
CA SER A 344 -18.19 -16.70 -15.38
C SER A 344 -17.99 -16.53 -13.87
N ASP A 345 -17.32 -15.45 -13.46
CA ASP A 345 -17.18 -14.97 -12.09
C ASP A 345 -17.65 -13.51 -11.96
N SER A 346 -18.74 -13.17 -12.61
CA SER A 346 -19.26 -11.79 -12.60
C SER A 346 -19.95 -11.38 -11.29
N HIS A 347 -20.14 -12.32 -10.35
CA HIS A 347 -20.93 -12.08 -9.15
C HIS A 347 -20.11 -11.80 -7.89
N SER A 348 -18.80 -12.09 -7.89
CA SER A 348 -17.96 -11.82 -6.74
C SER A 348 -17.27 -10.46 -6.87
N SER A 349 -17.67 -9.55 -6.01
CA SER A 349 -17.06 -8.23 -5.86
C SER A 349 -16.08 -8.14 -4.70
N LEU A 350 -16.04 -9.17 -3.87
CA LEU A 350 -15.18 -9.19 -2.68
C LEU A 350 -13.69 -9.01 -3.02
N PRO A 351 -13.13 -9.65 -4.07
CA PRO A 351 -11.74 -9.41 -4.46
C PRO A 351 -11.47 -7.95 -4.82
N LEU A 352 -12.34 -7.32 -5.60
CA LEU A 352 -12.21 -5.90 -5.95
C LEU A 352 -12.26 -5.02 -4.70
N LYS A 353 -13.25 -5.25 -3.82
CA LYS A 353 -13.39 -4.50 -2.57
C LYS A 353 -12.14 -4.59 -1.72
N CYS A 354 -11.64 -5.79 -1.46
CA CYS A 354 -10.44 -6.00 -0.65
C CYS A 354 -9.20 -5.34 -1.27
N MET A 355 -9.07 -5.39 -2.60
CA MET A 355 -7.96 -4.73 -3.32
C MET A 355 -8.03 -3.21 -3.19
N LEU A 356 -9.18 -2.60 -3.47
CA LEU A 356 -9.35 -1.14 -3.43
C LEU A 356 -9.20 -0.62 -2.00
N ASP A 357 -9.79 -1.28 -1.00
CA ASP A 357 -9.61 -0.96 0.42
C ASP A 357 -8.12 -0.97 0.80
N SER A 358 -7.42 -2.06 0.48
CA SER A 358 -6.01 -2.22 0.85
C SER A 358 -5.12 -1.15 0.23
N CYS A 359 -5.28 -0.88 -1.07
CA CYS A 359 -4.48 0.13 -1.76
C CYS A 359 -4.79 1.55 -1.23
N THR A 360 -6.06 1.87 -0.95
CA THR A 360 -6.46 3.18 -0.44
C THR A 360 -5.94 3.39 0.98
N LEU A 361 -6.19 2.44 1.88
CA LEU A 361 -5.72 2.52 3.27
C LEU A 361 -4.20 2.65 3.35
N LEU A 362 -3.47 1.87 2.56
CA LEU A 362 -2.01 1.92 2.59
C LEU A 362 -1.45 3.20 1.96
N SER A 363 -2.08 3.71 0.90
CA SER A 363 -1.73 5.01 0.30
C SER A 363 -1.89 6.15 1.30
N ASP A 364 -3.05 6.23 1.96
CA ASP A 364 -3.34 7.25 2.97
C ASP A 364 -2.43 7.07 4.20
N GLY A 365 -2.15 5.82 4.58
CA GLY A 365 -1.21 5.47 5.64
C GLY A 365 0.20 5.98 5.35
N CYS A 366 0.73 5.78 4.14
CA CYS A 366 2.04 6.30 3.72
C CYS A 366 2.12 7.82 3.85
N GLU A 367 1.09 8.54 3.39
CA GLU A 367 1.04 10.01 3.48
C GLU A 367 1.01 10.49 4.94
N VAL A 368 0.19 9.86 5.79
CA VAL A 368 0.10 10.18 7.22
C VAL A 368 1.42 9.86 7.91
N PHE A 369 2.03 8.72 7.63
CA PHE A 369 3.29 8.30 8.23
C PHE A 369 4.43 9.24 7.86
N LYS A 370 4.56 9.57 6.56
CA LYS A 370 5.52 10.55 6.05
C LYS A 370 5.39 11.89 6.78
N ARG A 371 4.18 12.45 6.80
CA ARG A 371 3.93 13.79 7.30
C ARG A 371 3.98 13.91 8.82
N LYS A 372 3.47 12.91 9.54
CA LYS A 372 3.26 12.99 10.99
C LYS A 372 4.35 12.32 11.81
N VAL A 373 5.14 11.42 11.22
CA VAL A 373 6.20 10.71 11.92
C VAL A 373 7.55 11.00 11.30
N ILE A 374 7.75 10.59 10.05
CA ILE A 374 9.09 10.63 9.43
C ILE A 374 9.63 12.06 9.34
N SER A 375 8.82 13.04 8.92
CA SER A 375 9.28 14.44 8.77
C SER A 375 9.83 15.05 10.06
N GLY A 376 9.23 14.72 11.20
CA GLY A 376 9.63 15.27 12.51
C GLY A 376 10.49 14.32 13.35
N LEU A 377 10.91 13.19 12.80
CA LEU A 377 11.71 12.19 13.51
C LEU A 377 13.12 12.72 13.78
N THR A 378 13.62 12.53 15.00
CA THR A 378 14.99 12.91 15.39
C THR A 378 15.69 11.75 16.10
N ALA A 379 17.02 11.77 16.09
CA ALA A 379 17.87 10.77 16.77
C ALA A 379 18.45 11.33 18.07
N ASN A 380 18.54 10.49 19.08
CA ASN A 380 19.29 10.77 20.31
C ASN A 380 20.71 10.21 20.15
N LYS A 381 21.63 11.05 19.66
CA LYS A 381 23.01 10.66 19.33
C LYS A 381 23.77 10.12 20.53
N GLU A 382 23.63 10.80 21.68
CA GLU A 382 24.33 10.44 22.91
C GLU A 382 23.90 9.05 23.40
N ARG A 383 22.58 8.80 23.42
CA ARG A 383 22.05 7.52 23.84
C ARG A 383 22.38 6.38 22.89
N SER A 384 22.37 6.66 21.59
CA SER A 384 22.77 5.68 20.56
C SER A 384 24.24 5.27 20.71
N ALA A 385 25.14 6.23 20.89
CA ALA A 385 26.55 5.97 21.09
C ALA A 385 26.85 5.27 22.41
N GLU A 386 26.15 5.65 23.49
CA GLU A 386 26.25 4.98 24.80
C GLU A 386 25.92 3.48 24.68
N HIS A 387 24.79 3.12 24.02
CA HIS A 387 24.43 1.73 23.82
C HIS A 387 25.43 0.96 22.96
N ALA A 388 26.01 1.62 21.93
CA ALA A 388 27.01 0.98 21.10
C ALA A 388 28.29 0.63 21.90
N ARG A 389 28.71 1.48 22.83
CA ARG A 389 29.89 1.25 23.71
C ARG A 389 29.61 0.21 24.80
N MET A 390 28.38 0.15 25.29
CA MET A 390 27.98 -0.82 26.33
C MET A 390 27.83 -2.24 25.80
N SER A 391 27.70 -2.41 24.48
CA SER A 391 27.58 -3.74 23.88
C SER A 391 28.84 -4.56 24.06
N LEU A 392 28.72 -5.77 24.60
CA LEU A 392 29.83 -6.72 24.74
C LEU A 392 30.09 -7.52 23.47
N ALA A 393 29.39 -7.24 22.36
CA ALA A 393 29.53 -8.00 21.10
C ALA A 393 30.93 -7.88 20.49
N LEU A 394 31.69 -6.80 20.80
CA LEU A 394 33.07 -6.62 20.38
C LEU A 394 34.05 -7.65 20.98
N GLN A 395 33.64 -8.39 22.04
CA GLN A 395 34.44 -9.48 22.60
C GLN A 395 34.91 -10.48 21.53
N MET A 396 34.08 -10.78 20.55
CA MET A 396 34.41 -11.70 19.45
C MET A 396 35.64 -11.23 18.63
N LEU A 397 35.74 -9.93 18.40
CA LEU A 397 36.89 -9.34 17.71
C LEU A 397 38.08 -9.16 18.66
N LEU A 398 37.83 -8.82 19.93
CA LEU A 398 38.85 -8.71 20.95
C LEU A 398 39.59 -10.06 21.15
N SER A 399 38.87 -11.21 21.08
CA SER A 399 39.45 -12.55 21.20
C SER A 399 40.50 -12.85 20.11
N GLN A 400 40.33 -12.28 18.91
CA GLN A 400 41.32 -12.42 17.82
C GLN A 400 42.54 -11.52 18.04
N ILE A 401 42.45 -10.53 18.93
CA ILE A 401 43.53 -9.61 19.24
C ILE A 401 44.33 -10.12 20.43
N VAL A 402 43.70 -10.51 21.53
CA VAL A 402 44.37 -10.78 22.81
C VAL A 402 44.30 -12.25 23.24
N GLY A 403 43.68 -13.11 22.42
CA GLY A 403 43.38 -14.50 22.74
C GLY A 403 42.03 -14.68 23.46
N GLU A 404 41.47 -15.89 23.37
CA GLU A 404 40.12 -16.19 23.79
C GLU A 404 39.90 -16.05 25.31
N ASP A 405 40.84 -16.57 26.10
CA ASP A 405 40.73 -16.58 27.58
C ASP A 405 40.76 -15.18 28.15
N LYS A 406 41.69 -14.32 27.68
CA LYS A 406 41.79 -12.93 28.06
C LYS A 406 40.57 -12.11 27.65
N ALA A 407 40.09 -12.24 26.43
CA ALA A 407 38.89 -11.55 25.97
C ALA A 407 37.65 -11.95 26.79
N ARG A 408 37.54 -13.22 27.17
CA ARG A 408 36.49 -13.72 28.03
C ARG A 408 36.57 -13.13 29.45
N GLU A 409 37.77 -13.02 30.01
CA GLU A 409 37.99 -12.39 31.30
C GLU A 409 37.57 -10.91 31.30
N VAL A 410 37.99 -10.16 30.29
CA VAL A 410 37.62 -8.74 30.12
C VAL A 410 36.09 -8.59 29.94
N ALA A 411 35.47 -9.39 29.12
CA ALA A 411 34.00 -9.32 28.91
C ALA A 411 33.22 -9.72 30.18
N ARG A 412 33.70 -10.72 30.90
CA ARG A 412 33.11 -11.11 32.20
C ARG A 412 33.20 -10.00 33.22
N TYR A 413 34.39 -9.38 33.35
CA TYR A 413 34.60 -8.27 34.25
C TYR A 413 33.73 -7.05 33.87
N ALA A 414 33.61 -6.76 32.58
CA ALA A 414 32.72 -5.72 32.05
C ALA A 414 31.27 -5.98 32.48
N TYR A 415 30.77 -7.20 32.26
CA TYR A 415 29.39 -7.59 32.56
C TYR A 415 29.11 -7.50 34.08
N ASP A 416 29.99 -8.06 34.93
CA ASP A 416 29.79 -8.13 36.38
C ASP A 416 29.87 -6.77 37.08
N ASN A 417 30.50 -5.75 36.44
CA ASN A 417 30.69 -4.42 36.98
C ASN A 417 29.97 -3.30 36.21
N ASP A 418 29.11 -3.63 35.23
CA ASP A 418 28.38 -2.69 34.38
C ASP A 418 29.30 -1.67 33.68
N LEU A 419 30.37 -2.15 33.07
CA LEU A 419 31.40 -1.37 32.36
C LEU A 419 31.38 -1.60 30.89
N THR A 420 31.94 -0.66 30.11
CA THR A 420 32.28 -0.91 28.72
C THR A 420 33.43 -1.91 28.60
N LEU A 421 33.60 -2.57 27.44
CA LEU A 421 34.77 -3.44 27.17
C LEU A 421 36.08 -2.64 27.29
N GLU A 422 36.11 -1.38 26.83
CA GLU A 422 37.26 -0.51 26.95
C GLU A 422 37.66 -0.24 28.42
N ASP A 423 36.68 0.14 29.26
CA ASP A 423 36.93 0.41 30.66
C ASP A 423 37.38 -0.85 31.42
N ALA A 424 36.78 -1.99 31.14
CA ALA A 424 37.17 -3.28 31.71
C ALA A 424 38.59 -3.67 31.28
N TYR A 425 38.90 -3.55 30.00
CA TYR A 425 40.26 -3.80 29.48
C TYR A 425 41.28 -2.89 30.15
N ALA A 426 40.98 -1.59 30.22
CA ALA A 426 41.87 -0.62 30.89
C ALA A 426 42.15 -0.92 32.34
N LYS A 427 41.21 -1.52 33.07
CA LYS A 427 41.36 -1.93 34.48
C LYS A 427 42.18 -3.19 34.65
N LEU A 428 42.09 -4.14 33.72
CA LEU A 428 42.75 -5.45 33.82
C LEU A 428 44.14 -5.44 33.15
N GLU A 429 44.27 -4.76 32.03
CA GLU A 429 45.46 -4.81 31.17
C GLU A 429 46.20 -3.46 31.04
N GLY A 430 45.59 -2.39 31.55
CA GLY A 430 46.05 -1.02 31.30
C GLY A 430 45.40 -0.42 30.04
N LYS A 431 45.58 0.88 29.83
CA LYS A 431 45.05 1.56 28.65
C LYS A 431 45.64 1.03 27.35
N ALA A 432 44.80 0.77 26.38
CA ALA A 432 45.25 0.41 25.02
C ALA A 432 46.13 1.50 24.44
N ALA A 433 47.23 1.10 23.77
CA ALA A 433 48.13 2.06 23.10
C ALA A 433 47.36 2.79 21.96
N PRO A 434 47.58 4.09 21.71
CA PRO A 434 46.77 4.88 20.79
C PRO A 434 46.58 4.29 19.39
N ASP A 435 47.61 3.66 18.83
CA ASP A 435 47.58 3.10 17.48
C ASP A 435 47.39 1.57 17.46
N SER A 436 47.04 0.98 18.61
CA SER A 436 46.81 -0.48 18.72
C SER A 436 45.51 -0.93 18.06
N LEU A 437 45.39 -2.23 17.80
CA LEU A 437 44.14 -2.84 17.34
C LEU A 437 43.05 -2.71 18.39
N GLU A 438 43.41 -2.85 19.67
CA GLU A 438 42.49 -2.69 20.80
C GLU A 438 41.90 -1.29 20.85
N ALA A 439 42.71 -0.25 20.74
CA ALA A 439 42.26 1.14 20.72
C ALA A 439 41.33 1.42 19.51
N THR A 440 41.68 0.86 18.36
CA THR A 440 40.82 0.96 17.18
C THR A 440 39.49 0.22 17.35
N LEU A 441 39.51 -0.96 17.95
CA LEU A 441 38.30 -1.76 18.22
C LEU A 441 37.35 -1.03 19.18
N PHE A 442 37.86 -0.38 20.21
CA PHE A 442 37.06 0.35 21.19
C PHE A 442 36.52 1.69 20.66
N ASN A 443 37.09 2.20 19.56
CA ASN A 443 36.53 3.34 18.86
C ASN A 443 35.37 2.93 17.95
N VAL A 444 34.19 2.78 18.56
CA VAL A 444 32.97 2.34 17.85
C VAL A 444 32.60 3.26 16.68
N GLU A 445 32.95 4.54 16.76
CA GLU A 445 32.75 5.50 15.67
C GLU A 445 33.61 5.17 14.45
N ALA A 446 34.83 4.71 14.65
CA ALA A 446 35.76 4.36 13.58
C ALA A 446 35.34 3.08 12.83
N ILE A 447 34.90 2.04 13.55
CA ILE A 447 34.61 0.70 13.00
C ILE A 447 33.18 0.48 12.59
N SER A 448 32.25 1.42 12.81
CA SER A 448 30.82 1.22 12.57
C SER A 448 30.38 1.45 11.12
N ASN A 449 31.22 1.96 10.25
CA ASN A 449 30.97 2.11 8.83
C ASN A 449 31.79 1.09 8.01
N LYS A 450 31.44 0.93 6.72
CA LYS A 450 32.02 -0.10 5.86
C LYS A 450 33.53 0.09 5.63
N GLU A 451 34.00 1.32 5.45
CA GLU A 451 35.41 1.65 5.22
C GLU A 451 36.24 1.34 6.48
N GLY A 452 35.83 1.86 7.64
CA GLY A 452 36.53 1.64 8.90
C GLY A 452 36.52 0.18 9.35
N ALA A 453 35.40 -0.54 9.14
CA ALA A 453 35.33 -1.97 9.37
C ALA A 453 36.31 -2.73 8.47
N SER A 454 36.38 -2.40 7.18
CA SER A 454 37.34 -3.02 6.24
C SER A 454 38.79 -2.77 6.62
N GLU A 455 39.15 -1.51 6.95
CA GLU A 455 40.47 -1.15 7.40
C GLU A 455 40.87 -1.89 8.69
N PHE A 456 39.98 -1.94 9.66
CA PHE A 456 40.20 -2.70 10.89
C PHE A 456 40.43 -4.18 10.61
N MET A 457 39.60 -4.83 9.79
CA MET A 457 39.75 -6.24 9.45
C MET A 457 41.01 -6.53 8.65
N GLU A 458 41.47 -5.62 7.78
CA GLU A 458 42.76 -5.75 7.11
C GLU A 458 43.91 -5.71 8.10
N ARG A 459 43.90 -4.77 9.04
CA ARG A 459 44.93 -4.69 10.09
C ARG A 459 44.94 -5.94 10.98
N LEU A 460 43.78 -6.42 11.33
CA LEU A 460 43.61 -7.63 12.13
C LEU A 460 44.15 -8.87 11.41
N SER A 461 43.90 -9.02 10.09
CA SER A 461 44.37 -10.15 9.30
C SER A 461 45.91 -10.24 9.15
N ARG A 462 46.63 -9.14 9.34
CA ARG A 462 48.08 -9.10 9.30
C ARG A 462 48.76 -9.47 10.63
N LYS A 463 47.94 -9.64 11.69
CA LYS A 463 48.42 -10.07 13.00
C LYS A 463 48.67 -11.57 12.97
N PRO A 464 49.82 -12.09 13.52
CA PRO A 464 50.03 -13.53 13.70
C PRO A 464 48.90 -14.11 14.57
N ALA A 465 48.42 -15.28 14.24
CA ALA A 465 47.43 -15.99 15.07
C ALA A 465 47.97 -16.14 16.52
N VAL A 466 47.15 -15.68 17.50
CA VAL A 466 47.45 -15.75 18.92
C VAL A 466 47.09 -17.11 19.48
#